data_077d410cd4a723311ca07c300ad0114c
#
_entry.id   077d410cd4a723311ca07c300ad0114c
#
_cell.length_a   1.000
_cell.length_b   1.000
_cell.length_c   1.000
_cell.angle_alpha   90.00
_cell.angle_beta   90.00
_cell.angle_gamma   90.00
#
_symmetry.space_group_name_H-M   'P 1'
#
loop_
_entity.id
_entity.type
_entity.pdbx_description
1 polymer ?
#
loop_
_entity_poly.entity_id
_entity_poly.type
_entity_poly.pdbx_seq_one_letter_code
_entity_poly.pdbx_strand_id
1 'polypeptide(L)'
;MKKTTLLIFANCFLIFSCSSTRNIDQFQKIQYKSITRGYSTQILLEGDALKYFQNNNEALSLLVSKEVKNSLNELLKEAHSETINLLKAPSNKFQYDGAMHTTLEVIWNGKTYKSAGFDDDNPPKKLNSFINFLLSLVK
;
A
#
# COMPACT_ATOMS: atom_id res chain seq x y z
N MET A 1 23.41 68.03 -22.43
CA MET A 1 22.49 67.00 -22.93
C MET A 1 22.94 65.64 -22.43
N LYS A 2 22.35 65.15 -21.40
CA LYS A 2 22.76 63.89 -20.76
C LYS A 2 21.71 62.82 -21.09
N LYS A 3 22.13 61.81 -21.86
CA LYS A 3 21.33 60.64 -22.15
C LYS A 3 21.42 59.68 -20.97
N THR A 4 20.36 59.59 -20.20
CA THR A 4 20.21 58.60 -19.14
C THR A 4 19.74 57.31 -19.78
N THR A 5 20.62 56.35 -19.90
CA THR A 5 20.30 54.98 -20.32
C THR A 5 19.76 54.23 -19.12
N LEU A 6 18.46 53.96 -19.12
CA LEU A 6 17.78 53.19 -18.11
C LEU A 6 18.03 51.69 -18.40
N LEU A 7 18.94 51.09 -17.64
CA LEU A 7 19.20 49.66 -17.65
C LEU A 7 18.10 48.94 -16.86
N ILE A 8 17.15 48.39 -17.58
CA ILE A 8 16.14 47.47 -16.98
C ILE A 8 16.80 46.12 -16.81
N PHE A 9 17.24 45.84 -15.58
CA PHE A 9 17.63 44.49 -15.19
C PHE A 9 16.37 43.64 -15.09
N ALA A 10 16.08 42.88 -16.13
CA ALA A 10 15.08 41.81 -16.09
C ALA A 10 15.65 40.68 -15.22
N ASN A 11 15.24 40.67 -13.94
CA ASN A 11 15.59 39.61 -12.99
C ASN A 11 14.72 38.40 -13.30
N CYS A 12 15.23 37.54 -14.20
CA CYS A 12 14.60 36.27 -14.53
C CYS A 12 14.85 35.29 -13.38
N PHE A 13 13.99 35.33 -12.36
CA PHE A 13 13.96 34.33 -11.32
C PHE A 13 13.44 33.00 -11.94
N LEU A 14 14.37 32.22 -12.48
CA LEU A 14 14.13 30.83 -12.78
C LEU A 14 13.96 30.08 -11.45
N ILE A 15 12.72 29.99 -10.96
CA ILE A 15 12.35 29.05 -9.94
C ILE A 15 12.48 27.65 -10.56
N PHE A 16 13.67 27.08 -10.43
CA PHE A 16 13.86 25.66 -10.59
C PHE A 16 13.08 24.97 -9.44
N SER A 17 11.80 24.71 -9.68
CA SER A 17 11.04 23.76 -8.88
C SER A 17 11.63 22.37 -9.15
N CYS A 18 12.70 22.06 -8.42
CA CYS A 18 13.24 20.73 -8.36
C CYS A 18 12.23 19.87 -7.57
N SER A 19 11.23 19.34 -8.25
CA SER A 19 10.45 18.23 -7.70
C SER A 19 11.39 17.03 -7.65
N SER A 20 12.15 16.92 -6.57
CA SER A 20 12.84 15.67 -6.26
C SER A 20 11.76 14.62 -6.01
N THR A 21 11.45 13.85 -7.03
CA THR A 21 10.81 12.56 -6.89
C THR A 21 11.77 11.72 -6.05
N ARG A 22 11.64 11.84 -4.72
CA ARG A 22 12.23 10.85 -3.82
C ARG A 22 11.56 9.56 -4.20
N ASN A 23 12.28 8.67 -4.85
CA ASN A 23 11.95 7.27 -4.89
C ASN A 23 12.01 6.79 -3.44
N ILE A 24 10.92 7.03 -2.73
CA ILE A 24 10.75 6.49 -1.39
C ILE A 24 10.38 5.04 -1.65
N ASP A 25 11.36 4.16 -1.56
CA ASP A 25 11.19 2.71 -1.70
C ASP A 25 10.36 2.16 -0.51
N GLN A 26 9.13 2.67 -0.41
CA GLN A 26 8.20 2.45 0.69
C GLN A 26 6.76 2.42 0.15
N PHE A 27 5.92 1.65 0.83
CA PHE A 27 4.48 1.71 0.57
C PHE A 27 3.88 3.03 1.07
N GLN A 28 2.87 3.51 0.38
CA GLN A 28 2.03 4.63 0.79
C GLN A 28 0.73 4.13 1.41
N LYS A 29 0.20 3.02 0.89
CA LYS A 29 -1.05 2.41 1.34
C LYS A 29 -1.01 0.90 1.18
N ILE A 30 -1.58 0.21 2.14
CA ILE A 30 -1.86 -1.23 2.08
C ILE A 30 -3.34 -1.43 2.40
N GLN A 31 -4.03 -2.19 1.56
CA GLN A 31 -5.41 -2.60 1.78
C GLN A 31 -5.53 -4.10 1.58
N TYR A 32 -5.82 -4.80 2.67
CA TYR A 32 -6.16 -6.22 2.68
C TYR A 32 -7.65 -6.35 2.92
N LYS A 33 -8.35 -7.08 2.08
CA LYS A 33 -9.80 -7.25 2.20
C LYS A 33 -10.18 -8.70 1.96
N SER A 34 -10.96 -9.25 2.89
CA SER A 34 -11.53 -10.60 2.80
C SER A 34 -13.03 -10.55 2.94
N ILE A 35 -13.75 -11.23 2.08
CA ILE A 35 -15.21 -11.23 2.03
C ILE A 35 -15.73 -12.65 1.85
N THR A 36 -16.78 -12.98 2.59
CA THR A 36 -17.66 -14.14 2.35
C THR A 36 -19.11 -13.71 2.53
N ARG A 37 -20.05 -14.65 2.41
CA ARG A 37 -21.49 -14.34 2.61
C ARG A 37 -21.75 -13.88 4.04
N GLY A 38 -22.19 -12.63 4.21
CA GLY A 38 -22.57 -12.07 5.51
C GLY A 38 -21.40 -11.67 6.42
N TYR A 39 -20.14 -11.84 5.98
CA TYR A 39 -18.99 -11.42 6.77
C TYR A 39 -17.87 -10.82 5.91
N SER A 40 -17.28 -9.75 6.40
CA SER A 40 -16.13 -9.12 5.75
C SER A 40 -15.14 -8.60 6.77
N THR A 41 -13.87 -8.64 6.42
CA THR A 41 -12.79 -7.98 7.15
C THR A 41 -11.95 -7.14 6.21
N GLN A 42 -11.44 -6.03 6.73
CA GLN A 42 -10.54 -5.17 5.98
C GLN A 42 -9.48 -4.59 6.91
N ILE A 43 -8.23 -4.61 6.47
CA ILE A 43 -7.14 -3.86 7.08
C ILE A 43 -6.75 -2.76 6.09
N LEU A 44 -6.73 -1.53 6.57
CA LEU A 44 -6.27 -0.37 5.84
C LEU A 44 -5.12 0.27 6.60
N LEU A 45 -3.95 0.33 6.00
CA LEU A 45 -2.80 1.07 6.51
C LEU A 45 -2.45 2.18 5.53
N GLU A 46 -2.54 3.41 5.99
CA GLU A 46 -2.20 4.59 5.20
C GLU A 46 -1.37 5.55 6.07
N GLY A 47 -0.16 5.86 5.60
CA GLY A 47 0.81 6.57 6.42
C GLY A 47 1.18 5.76 7.67
N ASP A 48 0.83 6.26 8.85
CA ASP A 48 1.05 5.59 10.14
C ASP A 48 -0.24 5.02 10.73
N ALA A 49 -1.40 5.33 10.13
CA ALA A 49 -2.69 4.92 10.65
C ALA A 49 -3.08 3.54 10.11
N LEU A 50 -3.24 2.58 11.02
CA LEU A 50 -3.80 1.26 10.72
C LEU A 50 -5.22 1.21 11.26
N LYS A 51 -6.15 0.82 10.39
CA LYS A 51 -7.56 0.61 10.72
C LYS A 51 -7.97 -0.81 10.35
N TYR A 52 -8.71 -1.45 11.23
CA TYR A 52 -9.30 -2.75 11.00
C TYR A 52 -10.82 -2.64 11.06
N PHE A 53 -11.48 -3.22 10.09
CA PHE A 53 -12.93 -3.21 9.95
C PHE A 53 -13.48 -4.64 9.96
N GLN A 54 -14.62 -4.82 10.62
CA GLN A 54 -15.44 -6.02 10.54
C GLN A 54 -16.85 -5.61 10.10
N ASN A 55 -17.34 -6.22 9.04
CA ASN A 55 -18.65 -5.90 8.45
C ASN A 55 -18.85 -4.38 8.22
N ASN A 56 -17.81 -3.71 7.71
CA ASN A 56 -17.73 -2.27 7.48
C ASN A 56 -17.74 -1.38 8.74
N ASN A 57 -17.74 -1.95 9.94
CA ASN A 57 -17.58 -1.21 11.18
C ASN A 57 -16.10 -1.17 11.58
N GLU A 58 -15.60 0.00 11.98
CA GLU A 58 -14.24 0.12 12.49
C GLU A 58 -14.16 -0.58 13.86
N ALA A 59 -13.41 -1.69 13.90
CA ALA A 59 -13.24 -2.50 15.11
C ALA A 59 -11.96 -2.11 15.86
N LEU A 60 -10.94 -1.60 15.16
CA LEU A 60 -9.66 -1.19 15.74
C LEU A 60 -9.07 -0.05 14.93
N SER A 61 -8.48 0.93 15.62
CA SER A 61 -7.67 1.99 15.03
C SER A 61 -6.43 2.21 15.90
N LEU A 62 -5.25 2.17 15.28
CA LEU A 62 -3.98 2.37 15.98
C LEU A 62 -2.94 3.04 15.07
N LEU A 63 -1.90 3.61 15.69
CA LEU A 63 -0.73 4.09 14.98
C LEU A 63 0.35 3.02 15.00
N VAL A 64 0.88 2.67 13.84
CA VAL A 64 2.00 1.74 13.74
C VAL A 64 3.33 2.47 13.91
N SER A 65 4.26 1.82 14.58
CA SER A 65 5.61 2.36 14.78
C SER A 65 6.42 2.33 13.46
N LYS A 66 7.51 3.09 13.45
CA LYS A 66 8.43 3.09 12.32
C LYS A 66 9.04 1.71 12.07
N GLU A 67 9.31 0.95 13.13
CA GLU A 67 9.86 -0.41 13.06
C GLU A 67 8.88 -1.36 12.36
N VAL A 68 7.60 -1.29 12.70
CA VAL A 68 6.53 -2.07 12.05
C VAL A 68 6.45 -1.72 10.56
N LYS A 69 6.50 -0.43 10.22
CA LYS A 69 6.50 0.02 8.82
C LYS A 69 7.72 -0.49 8.05
N ASN A 70 8.89 -0.44 8.66
CA ASN A 70 10.12 -0.96 8.06
C ASN A 70 9.99 -2.47 7.81
N SER A 71 9.49 -3.24 8.77
CA SER A 71 9.26 -4.67 8.60
C SER A 71 8.29 -4.98 7.47
N LEU A 72 7.17 -4.22 7.37
CA LEU A 72 6.25 -4.36 6.25
C LEU A 72 6.88 -4.03 4.90
N ASN A 73 7.71 -2.98 4.84
CA ASN A 73 8.44 -2.62 3.63
C ASN A 73 9.39 -3.73 3.18
N GLU A 74 10.19 -4.29 4.10
CA GLU A 74 11.11 -5.37 3.76
C GLU A 74 10.37 -6.61 3.28
N LEU A 75 9.27 -7.00 3.94
CA LEU A 75 8.45 -8.14 3.51
C LEU A 75 7.80 -7.92 2.13
N LEU A 76 7.39 -6.68 1.81
CA LEU A 76 6.87 -6.34 0.48
C LEU A 76 7.96 -6.37 -0.59
N LYS A 77 9.19 -5.95 -0.28
CA LYS A 77 10.35 -6.07 -1.18
C LYS A 77 10.68 -7.54 -1.45
N GLU A 78 10.72 -8.37 -0.42
CA GLU A 78 10.94 -9.82 -0.55
C GLU A 78 9.85 -10.49 -1.41
N ALA A 79 8.60 -10.04 -1.27
CA ALA A 79 7.48 -10.52 -2.07
C ALA A 79 7.51 -10.00 -3.52
N HIS A 80 8.44 -9.10 -3.87
CA HIS A 80 8.45 -8.38 -5.14
C HIS A 80 7.14 -7.65 -5.40
N SER A 81 6.85 -6.62 -4.58
CA SER A 81 5.59 -5.86 -4.59
C SER A 81 5.09 -5.47 -5.98
N GLU A 82 6.01 -5.17 -6.90
CA GLU A 82 5.71 -4.80 -8.29
C GLU A 82 5.13 -5.94 -9.13
N THR A 83 5.19 -7.18 -8.65
CA THR A 83 4.68 -8.38 -9.34
C THR A 83 3.47 -9.00 -8.68
N ILE A 84 2.90 -8.35 -7.67
CA ILE A 84 1.73 -8.87 -6.91
C ILE A 84 0.57 -9.23 -7.85
N ASN A 85 0.34 -8.44 -8.88
CA ASN A 85 -0.70 -8.67 -9.88
C ASN A 85 -0.46 -9.90 -10.78
N LEU A 86 0.76 -10.43 -10.80
CA LEU A 86 1.14 -11.62 -11.56
C LEU A 86 1.10 -12.91 -10.73
N LEU A 87 0.94 -12.79 -9.41
CA LEU A 87 0.91 -13.94 -8.52
C LEU A 87 -0.40 -14.74 -8.72
N LYS A 88 -0.25 -16.04 -8.88
CA LYS A 88 -1.40 -16.96 -8.97
C LYS A 88 -1.81 -17.41 -7.57
N ALA A 89 -3.12 -17.48 -7.35
CA ALA A 89 -3.67 -18.11 -6.15
C ALA A 89 -3.33 -19.60 -6.14
N PRO A 90 -2.87 -20.15 -5.01
CA PRO A 90 -2.58 -21.59 -4.90
C PRO A 90 -3.85 -22.46 -4.93
N SER A 91 -4.99 -21.89 -4.57
CA SER A 91 -6.29 -22.54 -4.54
C SER A 91 -7.41 -21.53 -4.80
N ASN A 92 -8.63 -22.00 -4.98
CA ASN A 92 -9.79 -21.19 -5.34
C ASN A 92 -11.06 -21.63 -4.57
N LYS A 93 -10.90 -22.07 -3.33
CA LYS A 93 -12.01 -22.50 -2.47
C LYS A 93 -13.05 -21.41 -2.26
N PHE A 94 -12.65 -20.13 -2.31
CA PHE A 94 -13.56 -18.99 -2.24
C PHE A 94 -14.65 -19.01 -3.31
N GLN A 95 -14.44 -19.66 -4.46
CA GLN A 95 -15.46 -19.79 -5.50
C GLN A 95 -16.62 -20.71 -5.10
N TYR A 96 -16.41 -21.53 -4.08
CA TYR A 96 -17.38 -22.53 -3.59
C TYR A 96 -17.76 -22.30 -2.12
N ASP A 97 -17.58 -21.09 -1.61
CA ASP A 97 -17.79 -20.72 -0.21
C ASP A 97 -16.94 -21.55 0.79
N GLY A 98 -15.85 -22.15 0.33
CA GLY A 98 -14.92 -22.93 1.18
C GLY A 98 -13.83 -22.11 1.85
N ALA A 99 -13.72 -20.82 1.52
CA ALA A 99 -12.80 -19.84 2.10
C ALA A 99 -13.34 -18.44 1.83
N MET A 100 -12.76 -17.41 2.48
CA MET A 100 -13.09 -16.03 2.16
C MET A 100 -12.34 -15.60 0.88
N HIS A 101 -13.02 -14.86 0.02
CA HIS A 101 -12.40 -14.22 -1.13
C HIS A 101 -11.56 -13.04 -0.66
N THR A 102 -10.26 -13.14 -0.81
CA THR A 102 -9.30 -12.16 -0.33
C THR A 102 -8.58 -11.47 -1.48
N THR A 103 -8.32 -10.18 -1.31
CA THR A 103 -7.48 -9.37 -2.20
C THR A 103 -6.53 -8.51 -1.40
N LEU A 104 -5.34 -8.27 -1.96
CA LEU A 104 -4.35 -7.34 -1.45
C LEU A 104 -4.12 -6.24 -2.48
N GLU A 105 -4.20 -4.99 -2.04
CA GLU A 105 -3.84 -3.82 -2.83
C GLU A 105 -2.75 -3.03 -2.10
N VAL A 106 -1.70 -2.68 -2.82
CA VAL A 106 -0.57 -1.90 -2.30
C VAL A 106 -0.30 -0.73 -3.23
N ILE A 107 -0.18 0.46 -2.67
CA ILE A 107 0.38 1.61 -3.37
C ILE A 107 1.87 1.68 -3.01
N TRP A 108 2.72 1.46 -4.00
CA TRP A 108 4.17 1.43 -3.88
C TRP A 108 4.80 2.38 -4.90
N ASN A 109 5.60 3.33 -4.43
CA ASN A 109 6.22 4.36 -5.28
C ASN A 109 5.20 5.07 -6.21
N GLY A 110 4.01 5.38 -5.68
CA GLY A 110 2.93 6.06 -6.40
C GLY A 110 2.17 5.19 -7.41
N LYS A 111 2.50 3.89 -7.52
CA LYS A 111 1.80 2.94 -8.38
C LYS A 111 0.96 1.98 -7.55
N THR A 112 -0.20 1.62 -8.07
CA THR A 112 -1.10 0.65 -7.44
C THR A 112 -0.87 -0.74 -8.00
N TYR A 113 -0.63 -1.69 -7.10
CA TYR A 113 -0.50 -3.12 -7.41
C TYR A 113 -1.59 -3.87 -6.65
N LYS A 114 -2.37 -4.67 -7.39
CA LYS A 114 -3.48 -5.43 -6.81
C LYS A 114 -3.34 -6.90 -7.15
N SER A 115 -3.49 -7.77 -6.15
CA SER A 115 -3.46 -9.21 -6.36
C SER A 115 -4.71 -9.69 -7.11
N ALA A 116 -4.61 -10.85 -7.76
CA ALA A 116 -5.78 -11.67 -8.03
C ALA A 116 -6.46 -12.08 -6.72
N GLY A 117 -7.72 -12.53 -6.78
CA GLY A 117 -8.38 -13.11 -5.63
C GLY A 117 -7.73 -14.42 -5.20
N PHE A 118 -7.65 -14.65 -3.88
CA PHE A 118 -7.11 -15.87 -3.29
C PHE A 118 -7.89 -16.25 -2.03
N ASP A 119 -7.71 -17.49 -1.57
CA ASP A 119 -8.29 -17.97 -0.32
C ASP A 119 -7.57 -17.36 0.88
N ASP A 120 -8.31 -16.85 1.87
CA ASP A 120 -7.75 -16.20 3.07
C ASP A 120 -6.83 -17.13 3.87
N ASP A 121 -7.08 -18.43 3.84
CA ASP A 121 -6.28 -19.46 4.51
C ASP A 121 -5.11 -19.99 3.66
N ASN A 122 -5.01 -19.57 2.36
CA ASN A 122 -4.00 -20.06 1.43
C ASN A 122 -3.54 -18.97 0.45
N PRO A 123 -2.85 -17.92 0.95
CA PRO A 123 -2.35 -16.85 0.11
C PRO A 123 -1.22 -17.33 -0.82
N PRO A 124 -0.92 -16.60 -1.90
CA PRO A 124 0.28 -16.85 -2.70
C PRO A 124 1.54 -16.93 -1.85
N LYS A 125 2.38 -17.96 -2.05
CA LYS A 125 3.55 -18.24 -1.20
C LYS A 125 4.44 -17.03 -0.95
N LYS A 126 4.65 -16.20 -1.97
CA LYS A 126 5.47 -14.99 -1.84
C LYS A 126 4.87 -13.93 -0.91
N LEU A 127 3.55 -13.93 -0.74
CA LEU A 127 2.84 -12.98 0.13
C LEU A 127 2.63 -13.53 1.56
N ASN A 128 2.90 -14.81 1.80
CA ASN A 128 2.53 -15.47 3.05
C ASN A 128 3.14 -14.78 4.29
N SER A 129 4.44 -14.52 4.29
CA SER A 129 5.12 -13.85 5.41
C SER A 129 4.56 -12.45 5.64
N PHE A 130 4.35 -11.69 4.58
CA PHE A 130 3.78 -10.35 4.64
C PHE A 130 2.35 -10.36 5.20
N ILE A 131 1.47 -11.24 4.68
CA ILE A 131 0.07 -11.32 5.12
C ILE A 131 -0.01 -11.78 6.58
N ASN A 132 0.77 -12.78 6.99
CA ASN A 132 0.80 -13.24 8.38
C ASN A 132 1.24 -12.14 9.33
N PHE A 133 2.27 -11.36 8.97
CA PHE A 133 2.70 -10.23 9.77
C PHE A 133 1.63 -9.13 9.83
N LEU A 134 1.02 -8.76 8.70
CA LEU A 134 -0.06 -7.77 8.65
C LEU A 134 -1.25 -8.18 9.54
N LEU A 135 -1.68 -9.44 9.45
CA LEU A 135 -2.78 -9.98 10.26
C LEU A 135 -2.45 -10.03 11.76
N SER A 136 -1.17 -10.17 12.12
CA SER A 136 -0.75 -10.18 13.53
C SER A 136 -0.90 -8.82 14.21
N LEU A 137 -0.98 -7.74 13.44
CA LEU A 137 -1.13 -6.38 13.99
C LEU A 137 -2.55 -6.08 14.47
N VAL A 138 -3.53 -6.91 14.12
CA VAL A 138 -4.97 -6.70 14.41
C VAL A 138 -5.60 -7.83 15.26
N LYS A 139 -4.76 -8.71 15.80
CA LYS A 139 -5.18 -9.83 16.68
C LYS A 139 -5.18 -9.46 18.15
#